data_20b277183b08cb3b7040d9e20c39ad3b
#
_entry.id   20b277183b08cb3b7040d9e20c39ad3b
#
_cell.length_a   1.000
_cell.length_b   1.000
_cell.length_c   1.000
_cell.angle_alpha   90.00
_cell.angle_beta   90.00
_cell.angle_gamma   90.00
#
_symmetry.space_group_name_H-M   'P 1'
#
loop_
_entity.id
_entity.type
_entity.pdbx_description
1 polymer ?
#
loop_
_entity_poly.entity_id
_entity_poly.type
_entity_poly.pdbx_seq_one_letter_code
_entity_poly.pdbx_strand_id
1 'polypeptide(L)'
;MTWAMTNFDECIFGLCSKTIVSLKRNILPALRGYMKAMGMTAVEVASKNYMDVSFCGRKNRFYYFGGRDEGSPSLIQGVTLAGVLLDEAALMPRSFIEQAVARCSVAGSKLWFNCNP
;
A
#
# COMPACT_ATOMS: atom_id res chain seq x y z
N MET A 1 -3.63 -8.63 1.95
CA MET A 1 -4.34 -7.94 3.05
C MET A 1 -4.44 -8.81 4.31
N THR A 2 -4.98 -10.01 4.23
CA THR A 2 -5.10 -10.90 5.39
C THR A 2 -3.74 -11.17 6.04
N TRP A 3 -2.72 -11.47 5.24
CA TRP A 3 -1.38 -11.70 5.77
C TRP A 3 -0.88 -10.50 6.58
N ALA A 4 -1.07 -9.29 6.08
CA ALA A 4 -0.64 -8.07 6.76
C ALA A 4 -1.36 -7.91 8.10
N MET A 5 -2.68 -8.12 8.11
CA MET A 5 -3.50 -7.92 9.30
C MET A 5 -3.34 -9.03 10.34
N THR A 6 -2.82 -10.20 9.96
CA THR A 6 -2.59 -11.30 10.90
C THR A 6 -1.16 -11.34 11.44
N ASN A 7 -0.21 -10.70 10.77
CA ASN A 7 1.21 -10.75 11.13
C ASN A 7 1.77 -9.44 11.69
N PHE A 8 1.08 -8.32 11.48
CA PHE A 8 1.59 -7.01 11.90
C PHE A 8 0.53 -6.21 12.66
N ASP A 9 1.01 -5.35 13.56
CA ASP A 9 0.20 -4.40 14.31
C ASP A 9 0.98 -3.09 14.40
N GLU A 10 0.27 -1.96 14.23
CA GLU A 10 0.87 -0.62 14.28
C GLU A 10 1.96 -0.41 13.22
N CYS A 11 1.84 -1.09 12.07
CA CYS A 11 2.81 -0.98 10.98
C CYS A 11 2.24 -0.21 9.79
N ILE A 12 3.14 0.18 8.88
CA ILE A 12 2.82 0.92 7.67
C ILE A 12 3.07 0.04 6.45
N PHE A 13 2.09 0.02 5.56
CA PHE A 13 2.17 -0.66 4.27
C PHE A 13 1.99 0.35 3.15
N GLY A 14 2.53 0.04 1.99
CA GLY A 14 2.36 0.84 0.79
C GLY A 14 1.49 0.15 -0.24
N LEU A 15 0.55 0.90 -0.82
CA LEU A 15 -0.21 0.49 -1.99
C LEU A 15 0.21 1.41 -3.13
N CYS A 16 0.87 0.86 -4.13
CA CYS A 16 1.48 1.65 -5.19
C CYS A 16 0.90 1.28 -6.56
N SER A 17 0.64 2.29 -7.36
CA SER A 17 0.29 2.14 -8.77
C SER A 17 1.00 3.23 -9.56
N LYS A 18 0.78 3.31 -10.87
CA LYS A 18 1.39 4.37 -11.70
C LYS A 18 0.96 5.77 -11.22
N THR A 19 -0.30 5.92 -10.79
CA THR A 19 -0.82 7.15 -10.18
C THR A 19 -1.78 6.79 -9.05
N ILE A 20 -2.00 7.73 -8.12
CA ILE A 20 -2.98 7.55 -7.04
C ILE A 20 -4.39 7.41 -7.63
N VAL A 21 -4.69 8.14 -8.69
CA VAL A 21 -5.99 8.04 -9.38
C VAL A 21 -6.22 6.62 -9.91
N SER A 22 -5.22 6.01 -10.53
CA SER A 22 -5.30 4.61 -10.99
C SER A 22 -5.50 3.65 -9.84
N LEU A 23 -4.81 3.85 -8.73
CA LEU A 23 -4.94 3.02 -7.55
C LEU A 23 -6.37 3.05 -7.01
N LYS A 24 -6.93 4.25 -6.83
CA LYS A 24 -8.28 4.43 -6.32
C LYS A 24 -9.35 3.83 -7.24
N ARG A 25 -9.10 3.83 -8.53
CA ARG A 25 -10.06 3.30 -9.52
C ARG A 25 -9.96 1.78 -9.65
N ASN A 26 -8.75 1.22 -9.69
CA ASN A 26 -8.52 -0.18 -10.07
C ASN A 26 -8.30 -1.12 -8.87
N ILE A 27 -7.68 -0.65 -7.80
CA ILE A 27 -7.28 -1.50 -6.68
C ILE A 27 -8.19 -1.33 -5.46
N LEU A 28 -8.49 -0.11 -5.06
CA LEU A 28 -9.22 0.13 -3.82
C LEU A 28 -10.62 -0.46 -3.80
N PRO A 29 -11.42 -0.44 -4.89
CA PRO A 29 -12.74 -1.07 -4.84
C PRO A 29 -12.68 -2.56 -4.55
N ALA A 30 -11.72 -3.28 -5.14
CA ALA A 30 -11.53 -4.71 -4.90
C ALA A 30 -11.09 -4.96 -3.46
N LEU A 31 -10.17 -4.15 -2.93
CA LEU A 31 -9.73 -4.26 -1.54
C LEU A 31 -10.85 -3.98 -0.55
N ARG A 32 -11.68 -2.96 -0.81
CA ARG A 32 -12.82 -2.65 0.05
C ARG A 32 -13.83 -3.81 0.10
N GLY A 33 -14.10 -4.42 -1.04
CA GLY A 33 -14.96 -5.61 -1.12
C GLY A 33 -14.40 -6.76 -0.32
N TYR A 34 -13.11 -7.02 -0.45
CA TYR A 34 -12.42 -8.05 0.30
C TYR A 34 -12.46 -7.78 1.81
N MET A 35 -12.14 -6.56 2.23
CA MET A 35 -12.15 -6.17 3.64
C MET A 35 -13.53 -6.34 4.25
N LYS A 36 -14.57 -5.93 3.54
CA LYS A 36 -15.95 -6.08 4.00
C LYS A 36 -16.31 -7.56 4.17
N ALA A 37 -15.94 -8.40 3.20
CA ALA A 37 -16.21 -9.83 3.27
C ALA A 37 -15.49 -10.51 4.42
N MET A 38 -14.30 -10.04 4.78
CA MET A 38 -13.49 -10.59 5.88
C MET A 38 -13.81 -9.99 7.25
N GLY A 39 -14.71 -9.03 7.32
CA GLY A 39 -15.06 -8.36 8.58
C GLY A 39 -14.01 -7.35 9.05
N MET A 40 -13.17 -6.86 8.17
CA MET A 40 -12.19 -5.80 8.48
C MET A 40 -12.87 -4.43 8.45
N THR A 41 -12.42 -3.53 9.34
CA THR A 41 -12.89 -2.15 9.37
C THR A 41 -11.82 -1.24 8.78
N ALA A 42 -12.20 -0.40 7.83
CA ALA A 42 -11.29 0.54 7.20
C ALA A 42 -11.80 1.97 7.38
N VAL A 43 -10.90 2.87 7.79
CA VAL A 43 -11.15 4.30 7.88
C VAL A 43 -10.20 5.00 6.93
N GLU A 44 -10.74 5.58 5.86
CA GLU A 44 -9.94 6.26 4.83
C GLU A 44 -9.83 7.75 5.13
N VAL A 45 -8.61 8.29 5.03
CA VAL A 45 -8.36 9.72 5.04
C VAL A 45 -7.91 10.11 3.64
N ALA A 46 -8.90 10.39 2.78
CA ALA A 46 -8.66 10.62 1.34
C ALA A 46 -7.74 11.80 1.07
N SER A 47 -7.84 12.87 1.86
CA SER A 47 -7.00 14.06 1.70
C SER A 47 -5.52 13.80 2.00
N LYS A 48 -5.21 12.75 2.75
CA LYS A 48 -3.84 12.37 3.12
C LYS A 48 -3.38 11.08 2.45
N ASN A 49 -4.22 10.49 1.61
CA ASN A 49 -3.93 9.29 0.81
C ASN A 49 -3.49 8.08 1.65
N TYR A 50 -4.28 7.77 2.67
CA TYR A 50 -4.10 6.52 3.42
C TYR A 50 -5.42 5.99 3.96
N MET A 51 -5.41 4.74 4.38
CA MET A 51 -6.49 4.17 5.17
C MET A 51 -5.91 3.39 6.35
N ASP A 52 -6.61 3.44 7.47
CA ASP A 52 -6.31 2.63 8.64
C ASP A 52 -7.25 1.43 8.64
N VAL A 53 -6.70 0.22 8.69
CA VAL A 53 -7.46 -1.02 8.67
C VAL A 53 -7.32 -1.71 10.02
N SER A 54 -8.45 -2.12 10.58
CA SER A 54 -8.51 -2.83 11.87
C SER A 54 -9.10 -4.21 11.67
N PHE A 55 -8.47 -5.21 12.29
CA PHE A 55 -8.91 -6.61 12.22
C PHE A 55 -8.30 -7.41 13.38
N CYS A 56 -9.14 -8.14 14.12
CA CYS A 56 -8.71 -9.00 15.23
C CYS A 56 -7.82 -8.28 16.26
N GLY A 57 -8.19 -7.05 16.61
CA GLY A 57 -7.46 -6.26 17.59
C GLY A 57 -6.17 -5.62 17.08
N ARG A 58 -5.86 -5.74 15.80
CA ARG A 58 -4.70 -5.14 15.16
C ARG A 58 -5.12 -4.00 14.26
N LYS A 59 -4.25 -3.01 14.11
CA LYS A 59 -4.48 -1.85 13.27
C LYS A 59 -3.21 -1.49 12.51
N ASN A 60 -3.32 -1.39 11.19
CA ASN A 60 -2.21 -1.01 10.33
C ASN A 60 -2.65 0.08 9.37
N ARG A 61 -1.69 0.89 8.92
CA ARG A 61 -1.93 1.99 7.99
C ARG A 61 -1.42 1.64 6.61
N PHE A 62 -2.26 1.87 5.60
CA PHE A 62 -1.95 1.61 4.20
C PHE A 62 -1.92 2.94 3.45
N TYR A 63 -0.72 3.41 3.11
CA TYR A 63 -0.54 4.63 2.32
C TYR A 63 -0.69 4.34 0.83
N TYR A 64 -1.21 5.32 0.10
CA TYR A 64 -1.33 5.28 -1.34
C TYR A 64 -0.21 6.07 -1.97
N PHE A 65 0.51 5.46 -2.91
CA PHE A 65 1.57 6.10 -3.67
C PHE A 65 1.32 5.94 -5.16
N GLY A 66 1.51 7.03 -5.91
CA GLY A 66 1.53 6.98 -7.37
C GLY A 66 2.95 7.17 -7.87
N GLY A 67 3.53 6.19 -8.53
CA GLY A 67 4.92 6.24 -8.95
C GLY A 67 5.26 7.39 -9.90
N ARG A 68 4.26 7.89 -10.63
CA ARG A 68 4.39 9.02 -11.55
C ARG A 68 3.90 10.34 -10.95
N ASP A 69 3.31 10.32 -9.76
CA ASP A 69 2.80 11.54 -9.13
C ASP A 69 3.96 12.34 -8.56
N GLU A 70 3.88 13.66 -8.74
CA GLU A 70 4.83 14.59 -8.16
C GLU A 70 4.78 14.50 -6.64
N GLY A 71 5.93 14.47 -6.01
CA GLY A 71 6.04 14.38 -4.55
C GLY A 71 6.01 12.97 -3.98
N SER A 72 5.59 11.95 -4.73
CA SER A 72 5.59 10.57 -4.25
C SER A 72 6.96 10.06 -3.83
N PRO A 73 8.06 10.34 -4.56
CA PRO A 73 9.39 9.93 -4.12
C PRO A 73 9.77 10.48 -2.74
N SER A 74 9.41 11.73 -2.45
CA SER A 74 9.68 12.34 -1.15
C SER A 74 8.87 11.69 -0.03
N LEU A 75 7.60 11.37 -0.30
CA LEU A 75 6.74 10.73 0.68
C LEU A 75 7.23 9.33 1.02
N ILE A 76 7.62 8.54 0.02
CA ILE A 76 8.05 7.17 0.25
C ILE A 76 9.41 7.11 0.96
N GLN A 77 10.26 8.11 0.79
CA GLN A 77 11.52 8.20 1.52
C GLN A 77 11.33 8.42 3.01
N GLY A 78 10.19 8.98 3.42
CA GLY A 78 9.90 9.30 4.80
C GLY A 78 9.26 8.17 5.61
N VAL A 79 9.03 6.99 5.02
CA VAL A 79 8.30 5.90 5.67
C VAL A 79 9.16 4.65 5.80
N THR A 80 8.84 3.84 6.82
CA THR A 80 9.38 2.49 6.99
C THR A 80 8.22 1.52 6.77
N LEU A 81 8.35 0.65 5.78
CA LEU A 81 7.25 -0.21 5.35
C LEU A 81 7.42 -1.65 5.84
N ALA A 82 6.31 -2.26 6.26
CA ALA A 82 6.23 -3.69 6.56
C ALA A 82 5.87 -4.51 5.32
N GLY A 83 5.47 -3.84 4.25
CA GLY A 83 5.18 -4.47 2.98
C GLY A 83 4.70 -3.45 1.97
N VAL A 84 4.76 -3.81 0.70
CA VAL A 84 4.29 -2.96 -0.38
C VAL A 84 3.68 -3.80 -1.49
N LEU A 85 2.56 -3.33 -2.02
CA LEU A 85 1.94 -3.85 -3.24
C LEU A 85 2.25 -2.89 -4.38
N LEU A 86 2.87 -3.40 -5.43
CA LEU A 86 3.22 -2.64 -6.62
C LEU A 86 2.34 -3.11 -7.78
N ASP A 87 1.25 -2.38 -8.02
CA ASP A 87 0.35 -2.68 -9.13
C ASP A 87 0.81 -1.95 -10.39
N GLU A 88 0.80 -2.64 -11.51
CA GLU A 88 1.28 -2.10 -12.78
C GLU A 88 2.75 -1.61 -12.68
N ALA A 89 3.60 -2.43 -12.05
CA ALA A 89 4.99 -2.07 -11.78
C ALA A 89 5.77 -1.65 -13.04
N ALA A 90 5.47 -2.27 -14.18
CA ALA A 90 6.13 -1.96 -15.45
C ALA A 90 5.86 -0.52 -15.94
N LEU A 91 4.80 0.12 -15.44
CA LEU A 91 4.42 1.48 -15.81
C LEU A 91 4.95 2.53 -14.83
N MET A 92 5.64 2.12 -13.77
CA MET A 92 6.22 3.03 -12.80
C MET A 92 7.69 3.30 -13.09
N PRO A 93 8.21 4.49 -12.75
CA PRO A 93 9.65 4.74 -12.83
C PRO A 93 10.43 3.74 -11.98
N ARG A 94 11.51 3.22 -12.54
CA ARG A 94 12.36 2.26 -11.83
C ARG A 94 12.88 2.80 -10.52
N SER A 95 13.25 4.08 -10.49
CA SER A 95 13.73 4.74 -9.27
C SER A 95 12.70 4.72 -8.15
N PHE A 96 11.43 4.86 -8.48
CA PHE A 96 10.35 4.77 -7.49
C PHE A 96 10.24 3.36 -6.93
N ILE A 97 10.29 2.34 -7.80
CA ILE A 97 10.22 0.95 -7.37
C ILE A 97 11.40 0.61 -6.45
N GLU A 98 12.60 1.05 -6.80
CA GLU A 98 13.79 0.85 -5.97
C GLU A 98 13.65 1.52 -4.60
N GLN A 99 13.07 2.71 -4.53
CA GLN A 99 12.80 3.39 -3.27
C GLN A 99 11.78 2.62 -2.43
N ALA A 100 10.71 2.15 -3.05
CA ALA A 100 9.68 1.40 -2.34
C ALA A 100 10.26 0.11 -1.72
N VAL A 101 11.08 -0.60 -2.47
CA VAL A 101 11.76 -1.82 -2.00
C VAL A 101 12.70 -1.48 -0.84
N ALA A 102 13.46 -0.40 -0.96
CA ALA A 102 14.41 0.02 0.07
C ALA A 102 13.73 0.41 1.38
N ARG A 103 12.48 0.88 1.34
CA ARG A 103 11.75 1.24 2.55
C ARG A 103 11.13 0.06 3.28
N CYS A 104 11.10 -1.12 2.68
CA CYS A 104 10.60 -2.35 3.31
C CYS A 104 11.67 -2.92 4.24
N SER A 105 11.87 -2.28 5.40
CA SER A 105 12.92 -2.63 6.34
C SER A 105 12.42 -3.25 7.65
N VAL A 106 11.11 -3.39 7.82
CA VAL A 106 10.56 -4.10 8.97
C VAL A 106 10.84 -5.60 8.83
N ALA A 107 11.24 -6.25 9.91
CA ALA A 107 11.50 -7.69 9.91
C ALA A 107 10.27 -8.46 9.43
N GLY A 108 10.46 -9.35 8.45
CA GLY A 108 9.38 -10.13 7.85
C GLY A 108 8.61 -9.40 6.77
N SER A 109 9.06 -8.23 6.33
CA SER A 109 8.38 -7.47 5.27
C SER A 109 8.30 -8.25 3.95
N LYS A 110 7.25 -7.97 3.17
CA LYS A 110 7.01 -8.63 1.88
C LYS A 110 6.71 -7.63 0.78
N LEU A 111 7.01 -8.07 -0.44
CA LEU A 111 6.74 -7.33 -1.66
C LEU A 111 5.75 -8.12 -2.50
N TRP A 112 4.73 -7.44 -3.04
CA TRP A 112 3.81 -8.02 -4.00
C TRP A 112 3.87 -7.22 -5.28
N PHE A 113 4.07 -7.91 -6.39
CA PHE A 113 4.06 -7.31 -7.71
C PHE A 113 2.85 -7.81 -8.47
N ASN A 114 2.09 -6.90 -9.06
CA ASN A 114 1.03 -7.21 -9.98
C ASN A 114 1.37 -6.57 -11.32
N CYS A 115 1.80 -7.37 -12.26
CA CYS A 115 2.12 -6.94 -13.61
C CYS A 115 1.18 -7.64 -14.57
N ASN A 116 0.28 -6.88 -15.18
CA ASN A 116 -0.50 -7.40 -16.29
C ASN A 116 0.34 -7.28 -17.55
N PRO A 117 0.44 -8.37 -18.33
CA PRO A 117 1.13 -8.32 -19.60
C PRO A 117 0.45 -7.40 -20.59
#